data_d7c8c1640277dc76b4ab63f0ec4e86d5
#
_entry.id   d7c8c1640277dc76b4ab63f0ec4e86d5
#
_cell.length_a   1.000
_cell.length_b   1.000
_cell.length_c   1.000
_cell.angle_alpha   90.00
_cell.angle_beta   90.00
_cell.angle_gamma   90.00
#
_symmetry.space_group_name_H-M   'P 1'
#
loop_
_entity.id
_entity.type
_entity.pdbx_description
1 polymer ?
#
loop_
_entity_poly.entity_id
_entity_poly.type
_entity_poly.pdbx_seq_one_letter_code
_entity_poly.pdbx_strand_id
1 'polypeptide(L)'
;TATISEPTFWYAPGWSQIADPAYSLVNGTYTVTLPEATSETWQAQMPIKTNIATDAGKNYDFSVILTSTIDHPNVTVKLVDATEDKIYYFEGKTPLVANEPVCFWKSNMPGLDIANLNLVFDFGGNAAGTVMTIESIVLKDHANDDGTIVPEQEETPEPTWSAVDSEDNLWHSVTFTNEFYYAPGWNPIANPALNIDGATYTLNFPTATNEKWQNQVTFISDALTASAEENYDFRVILNASNDISSATIKLVQVGGGDNDNIFVFLLEDVKLT
;
A
#
# COMPACT_ATOMS: atom_id res chain seq x y z
N THR A 1 30.91 3.69 -0.06
CA THR A 1 29.98 4.53 0.72
C THR A 1 29.15 5.33 -0.26
N ALA A 2 27.83 5.26 -0.17
CA ALA A 2 26.94 6.04 -1.02
C ALA A 2 27.11 7.54 -0.70
N THR A 3 27.11 8.37 -1.74
CA THR A 3 26.99 9.81 -1.60
C THR A 3 25.51 10.17 -1.71
N ILE A 4 24.99 10.87 -0.72
CA ILE A 4 23.62 11.37 -0.69
C ILE A 4 23.70 12.88 -0.83
N SER A 5 23.03 13.45 -1.84
CA SER A 5 22.96 14.90 -2.02
C SER A 5 21.99 15.53 -1.03
N GLU A 6 22.07 16.84 -0.90
CA GLU A 6 21.00 17.60 -0.26
C GLU A 6 19.68 17.36 -1.01
N PRO A 7 18.53 17.28 -0.30
CA PRO A 7 17.25 17.15 -0.93
C PRO A 7 16.91 18.37 -1.78
N THR A 8 16.18 18.15 -2.83
CA THR A 8 15.52 19.22 -3.58
C THR A 8 14.02 19.12 -3.35
N PHE A 9 13.27 20.15 -3.71
CA PHE A 9 11.83 20.13 -3.49
C PHE A 9 11.09 20.55 -4.76
N TRP A 10 9.91 19.94 -4.95
CA TRP A 10 8.84 20.48 -5.72
C TRP A 10 7.69 20.79 -4.76
N TYR A 11 7.46 22.06 -4.48
CA TYR A 11 6.45 22.49 -3.53
C TYR A 11 5.50 23.49 -4.19
N ALA A 12 4.26 23.04 -4.45
CA ALA A 12 3.30 23.75 -5.30
C ALA A 12 1.88 23.78 -4.68
N PRO A 13 1.70 24.30 -3.46
CA PRO A 13 0.36 24.56 -2.92
C PRO A 13 -0.39 25.49 -3.88
N GLY A 14 -1.67 25.24 -4.12
CA GLY A 14 -2.45 26.01 -5.08
C GLY A 14 -2.00 25.90 -6.55
N TRP A 15 -1.32 24.79 -6.92
CA TRP A 15 -0.88 24.45 -8.29
C TRP A 15 0.30 25.26 -8.85
N SER A 16 0.85 26.17 -8.09
CA SER A 16 2.01 26.95 -8.47
C SER A 16 3.16 26.69 -7.51
N GLN A 17 4.36 26.45 -8.06
CA GLN A 17 5.54 26.26 -7.25
C GLN A 17 5.88 27.55 -6.48
N ILE A 18 6.15 27.38 -5.19
CA ILE A 18 6.61 28.44 -4.28
C ILE A 18 8.01 28.10 -3.75
N ALA A 19 8.51 28.90 -2.80
CA ALA A 19 9.79 28.64 -2.16
C ALA A 19 9.81 27.25 -1.50
N ASP A 20 10.98 26.60 -1.53
CA ASP A 20 11.18 25.29 -0.94
C ASP A 20 10.86 25.30 0.56
N PRO A 21 10.30 24.19 1.10
CA PRO A 21 10.11 24.04 2.52
C PRO A 21 11.43 24.11 3.28
N ALA A 22 11.37 24.62 4.51
CA ALA A 22 12.52 24.57 5.40
C ALA A 22 12.81 23.12 5.79
N TYR A 23 14.08 22.72 5.76
CA TYR A 23 14.49 21.41 6.22
C TYR A 23 15.77 21.47 7.05
N SER A 24 16.00 20.42 7.82
CA SER A 24 17.27 20.16 8.50
C SER A 24 17.68 18.70 8.28
N LEU A 25 18.99 18.46 8.29
CA LEU A 25 19.57 17.10 8.28
C LEU A 25 20.54 16.99 9.44
N VAL A 26 20.18 16.18 10.42
CA VAL A 26 20.98 15.95 11.62
C VAL A 26 21.12 14.45 11.87
N ASN A 27 22.35 13.96 11.88
CA ASN A 27 22.65 12.53 12.13
C ASN A 27 21.87 11.55 11.22
N GLY A 28 21.62 11.92 9.97
CA GLY A 28 20.89 11.09 9.00
C GLY A 28 19.36 11.21 9.08
N THR A 29 18.84 12.02 10.00
CA THR A 29 17.41 12.35 10.11
C THR A 29 17.10 13.64 9.39
N TYR A 30 16.17 13.60 8.44
CA TYR A 30 15.60 14.79 7.81
C TYR A 30 14.36 15.22 8.57
N THR A 31 14.25 16.52 8.81
CA THR A 31 13.03 17.15 9.32
C THR A 31 12.62 18.23 8.34
N VAL A 32 11.41 18.15 7.79
CA VAL A 32 10.87 19.06 6.77
C VAL A 32 9.62 19.72 7.33
N THR A 33 9.54 21.05 7.24
CA THR A 33 8.37 21.82 7.65
C THR A 33 7.63 22.33 6.42
N LEU A 34 6.40 21.86 6.22
CA LEU A 34 5.52 22.25 5.11
C LEU A 34 4.67 23.45 5.55
N PRO A 35 5.01 24.71 5.14
CA PRO A 35 4.37 25.91 5.70
C PRO A 35 2.93 26.10 5.25
N GLU A 36 2.56 25.59 4.08
CA GLU A 36 1.22 25.72 3.52
C GLU A 36 0.54 24.36 3.32
N ALA A 37 -0.78 24.36 3.32
CA ALA A 37 -1.56 23.16 3.03
C ALA A 37 -1.53 22.83 1.54
N THR A 38 -1.54 21.54 1.22
CA THR A 38 -1.66 21.03 -0.15
C THR A 38 -2.83 20.04 -0.23
N SER A 39 -3.41 19.85 -1.41
CA SER A 39 -4.54 18.93 -1.62
C SER A 39 -4.12 17.60 -2.24
N GLU A 40 -3.03 17.59 -3.00
CA GLU A 40 -2.55 16.43 -3.74
C GLU A 40 -1.17 15.97 -3.25
N THR A 41 -0.93 14.67 -3.21
CA THR A 41 0.33 14.10 -2.72
C THR A 41 1.56 14.64 -3.45
N TRP A 42 1.48 14.78 -4.77
CA TRP A 42 2.58 15.29 -5.61
C TRP A 42 2.88 16.78 -5.45
N GLN A 43 2.02 17.57 -4.78
CA GLN A 43 2.24 19.00 -4.56
C GLN A 43 3.35 19.31 -3.54
N ALA A 44 3.80 18.32 -2.80
CA ALA A 44 4.95 18.43 -1.92
C ALA A 44 5.88 17.22 -2.12
N GLN A 45 6.84 17.35 -3.03
CA GLN A 45 7.81 16.30 -3.32
C GLN A 45 9.19 16.64 -2.81
N MET A 46 9.89 15.64 -2.28
CA MET A 46 11.26 15.73 -1.79
C MET A 46 12.14 14.66 -2.44
N PRO A 47 12.73 14.92 -3.60
CA PRO A 47 13.77 14.09 -4.18
C PRO A 47 15.09 14.18 -3.42
N ILE A 48 15.68 13.03 -3.11
CA ILE A 48 17.04 12.86 -2.59
C ILE A 48 17.83 12.13 -3.66
N LYS A 49 18.79 12.79 -4.26
CA LYS A 49 19.65 12.20 -5.28
C LYS A 49 20.77 11.40 -4.64
N THR A 50 21.08 10.24 -5.21
CA THR A 50 22.16 9.40 -4.75
C THR A 50 23.04 8.92 -5.91
N ASN A 51 24.21 8.37 -5.59
CA ASN A 51 25.04 7.59 -6.53
C ASN A 51 24.91 6.07 -6.30
N ILE A 52 23.81 5.64 -5.74
CA ILE A 52 23.55 4.22 -5.50
C ILE A 52 23.18 3.57 -6.83
N ALA A 53 23.92 2.52 -7.19
CA ALA A 53 23.60 1.67 -8.33
C ALA A 53 22.91 0.39 -7.87
N THR A 54 21.99 -0.10 -8.68
CA THR A 54 21.36 -1.43 -8.52
C THR A 54 21.62 -2.30 -9.75
N ASP A 55 21.49 -3.61 -9.61
CA ASP A 55 21.86 -4.64 -10.59
C ASP A 55 20.66 -5.59 -10.78
N ALA A 56 20.26 -5.85 -12.00
CA ALA A 56 19.15 -6.76 -12.34
C ALA A 56 19.38 -8.21 -11.88
N GLY A 57 20.64 -8.61 -11.62
CA GLY A 57 20.98 -9.95 -11.11
C GLY A 57 20.84 -10.11 -9.60
N LYS A 58 20.38 -9.07 -8.89
CA LYS A 58 20.27 -9.04 -7.43
C LYS A 58 18.86 -8.68 -7.00
N ASN A 59 18.56 -8.99 -5.74
CA ASN A 59 17.37 -8.49 -5.06
C ASN A 59 17.78 -7.52 -3.95
N TYR A 60 16.92 -6.58 -3.63
CA TYR A 60 17.20 -5.54 -2.66
C TYR A 60 16.11 -5.45 -1.60
N ASP A 61 16.54 -5.02 -0.42
CA ASP A 61 15.66 -4.67 0.68
C ASP A 61 15.72 -3.16 0.93
N PHE A 62 14.59 -2.56 1.20
CA PHE A 62 14.47 -1.14 1.48
C PHE A 62 13.62 -0.90 2.73
N SER A 63 14.05 0.02 3.58
CA SER A 63 13.24 0.53 4.67
C SER A 63 13.51 2.00 4.97
N VAL A 64 12.50 2.66 5.56
CA VAL A 64 12.59 4.03 6.05
C VAL A 64 11.57 4.22 7.18
N ILE A 65 11.92 4.99 8.20
CA ILE A 65 10.98 5.40 9.24
C ILE A 65 10.46 6.80 8.94
N LEU A 66 9.15 6.96 8.96
CA LEU A 66 8.44 8.21 8.69
C LEU A 66 7.58 8.59 9.88
N THR A 67 7.62 9.89 10.24
CA THR A 67 6.73 10.45 11.26
C THR A 67 6.15 11.76 10.76
N SER A 68 4.87 12.00 11.01
CA SER A 68 4.19 13.27 10.72
C SER A 68 3.59 13.85 11.99
N THR A 69 3.55 15.17 12.11
CA THR A 69 2.88 15.84 13.23
C THR A 69 1.35 15.82 13.14
N ILE A 70 0.81 15.37 12.01
CA ILE A 70 -0.63 15.20 11.78
C ILE A 70 -0.90 13.83 11.17
N ASP A 71 -2.15 13.40 11.22
CA ASP A 71 -2.61 12.26 10.42
C ASP A 71 -2.44 12.57 8.94
N HIS A 72 -1.79 11.67 8.22
CA HIS A 72 -1.57 11.79 6.79
C HIS A 72 -2.08 10.54 6.07
N PRO A 73 -3.11 10.66 5.21
CA PRO A 73 -3.75 9.47 4.65
C PRO A 73 -2.84 8.69 3.70
N ASN A 74 -1.93 9.37 3.00
CA ASN A 74 -1.07 8.75 2.00
C ASN A 74 0.23 9.53 1.82
N VAL A 75 1.32 9.03 2.41
CA VAL A 75 2.67 9.43 1.98
C VAL A 75 3.15 8.44 0.93
N THR A 76 3.67 8.94 -0.19
CA THR A 76 4.24 8.08 -1.23
C THR A 76 5.76 8.03 -1.09
N VAL A 77 6.33 6.83 -1.15
CA VAL A 77 7.76 6.57 -1.14
C VAL A 77 8.14 5.91 -2.46
N LYS A 78 9.13 6.46 -3.15
CA LYS A 78 9.55 6.00 -4.48
C LYS A 78 11.06 5.82 -4.55
N LEU A 79 11.50 4.78 -5.24
CA LEU A 79 12.85 4.61 -5.73
C LEU A 79 12.82 4.76 -7.26
N VAL A 80 13.57 5.72 -7.80
CA VAL A 80 13.44 6.17 -9.20
C VAL A 80 14.81 6.21 -9.84
N ASP A 81 14.91 5.80 -11.12
CA ASP A 81 16.12 6.01 -11.92
C ASP A 81 16.33 7.51 -12.16
N ALA A 82 17.50 8.01 -11.78
CA ALA A 82 17.87 9.43 -11.95
C ALA A 82 18.04 9.86 -13.41
N THR A 83 18.24 8.91 -14.32
CA THR A 83 18.54 9.17 -15.75
C THR A 83 17.29 9.16 -16.62
N GLU A 84 16.21 8.52 -16.14
CA GLU A 84 14.95 8.44 -16.86
C GLU A 84 13.79 8.83 -15.94
N ASP A 85 13.17 9.96 -16.17
CA ASP A 85 12.08 10.54 -15.35
C ASP A 85 10.83 9.65 -15.19
N LYS A 86 10.85 8.39 -15.61
CA LYS A 86 9.68 7.51 -15.65
C LYS A 86 9.92 6.07 -15.22
N ILE A 87 11.13 5.64 -14.93
CA ILE A 87 11.36 4.28 -14.43
C ILE A 87 11.32 4.32 -12.91
N TYR A 88 10.18 3.91 -12.37
CA TYR A 88 10.04 3.62 -10.95
C TYR A 88 10.56 2.22 -10.68
N TYR A 89 11.65 2.12 -9.95
CA TYR A 89 12.08 0.84 -9.41
C TYR A 89 11.07 0.33 -8.39
N PHE A 90 10.54 1.25 -7.59
CA PHE A 90 9.54 0.95 -6.58
C PHE A 90 8.69 2.22 -6.30
N GLU A 91 7.40 2.03 -6.12
CA GLU A 91 6.49 3.02 -5.56
C GLU A 91 5.58 2.34 -4.54
N GLY A 92 5.42 2.95 -3.38
CA GLY A 92 4.50 2.49 -2.35
C GLY A 92 3.91 3.64 -1.56
N LYS A 93 2.74 3.40 -0.96
CA LYS A 93 2.00 4.37 -0.17
C LYS A 93 1.80 3.85 1.24
N THR A 94 1.86 4.75 2.22
CA THR A 94 1.58 4.44 3.61
C THR A 94 0.84 5.58 4.29
N PRO A 95 -0.19 5.28 5.10
CA PRO A 95 -0.78 6.26 5.99
C PRO A 95 0.15 6.50 7.18
N LEU A 96 0.09 7.70 7.75
CA LEU A 96 0.77 8.04 9.00
C LEU A 96 -0.27 8.52 10.01
N VAL A 97 -0.12 8.08 11.26
CA VAL A 97 -0.85 8.60 12.41
C VAL A 97 0.01 9.68 13.07
N ALA A 98 -0.62 10.74 13.53
CA ALA A 98 0.05 11.90 14.09
C ALA A 98 1.01 11.52 15.23
N ASN A 99 2.29 11.90 15.09
CA ASN A 99 3.37 11.68 16.04
C ASN A 99 3.73 10.21 16.30
N GLU A 100 3.22 9.27 15.50
CA GLU A 100 3.60 7.87 15.56
C GLU A 100 4.61 7.55 14.45
N PRO A 101 5.76 6.94 14.75
CA PRO A 101 6.71 6.51 13.74
C PRO A 101 6.18 5.28 13.00
N VAL A 102 6.20 5.33 11.69
CA VAL A 102 5.82 4.22 10.81
C VAL A 102 7.05 3.75 10.04
N CYS A 103 7.40 2.47 10.19
CA CYS A 103 8.41 1.85 9.35
C CYS A 103 7.79 1.41 8.03
N PHE A 104 8.14 2.09 6.95
CA PHE A 104 7.81 1.66 5.61
C PHE A 104 8.95 0.78 5.08
N TRP A 105 8.63 -0.41 4.59
CA TRP A 105 9.65 -1.34 4.13
C TRP A 105 9.19 -2.22 2.97
N LYS A 106 10.15 -2.70 2.19
CA LYS A 106 9.99 -3.75 1.18
C LYS A 106 11.21 -4.66 1.22
N SER A 107 10.96 -5.95 1.16
CA SER A 107 12.01 -6.97 1.13
C SER A 107 11.98 -7.73 -0.19
N ASN A 108 13.15 -8.22 -0.59
CA ASN A 108 13.34 -9.12 -1.72
C ASN A 108 12.83 -8.55 -3.06
N MET A 109 12.98 -7.23 -3.26
CA MET A 109 12.61 -6.58 -4.52
C MET A 109 13.56 -7.01 -5.63
N PRO A 110 13.07 -7.52 -6.79
CA PRO A 110 13.91 -7.78 -7.94
C PRO A 110 14.65 -6.53 -8.38
N GLY A 111 15.96 -6.63 -8.58
CA GLY A 111 16.77 -5.51 -9.03
C GLY A 111 16.53 -5.11 -10.47
N LEU A 112 16.92 -3.90 -10.79
CA LEU A 112 17.04 -3.36 -12.15
C LEU A 112 18.43 -2.75 -12.31
N ASP A 113 18.95 -2.69 -13.53
CA ASP A 113 20.22 -2.03 -13.83
C ASP A 113 20.05 -0.52 -13.83
N ILE A 114 20.19 0.09 -12.66
CA ILE A 114 20.09 1.54 -12.45
C ILE A 114 21.44 2.07 -11.98
N ALA A 115 21.96 3.07 -12.68
CA ALA A 115 23.27 3.65 -12.34
C ALA A 115 23.20 4.63 -11.16
N ASN A 116 22.11 5.38 -11.05
CA ASN A 116 21.88 6.35 -9.99
C ASN A 116 20.43 6.31 -9.54
N LEU A 117 20.20 5.76 -8.37
CA LEU A 117 18.87 5.64 -7.79
C LEU A 117 18.54 6.88 -6.96
N ASN A 118 17.42 7.52 -7.22
CA ASN A 118 16.88 8.58 -6.38
C ASN A 118 15.83 8.03 -5.43
N LEU A 119 15.82 8.54 -4.20
CA LEU A 119 14.73 8.33 -3.25
C LEU A 119 13.83 9.57 -3.28
N VAL A 120 12.54 9.37 -3.49
CA VAL A 120 11.57 10.47 -3.60
C VAL A 120 10.41 10.23 -2.65
N PHE A 121 10.07 11.27 -1.89
CA PHE A 121 8.89 11.28 -1.02
C PHE A 121 7.88 12.29 -1.56
N ASP A 122 6.59 11.89 -1.59
CA ASP A 122 5.49 12.81 -1.82
C ASP A 122 4.70 12.95 -0.52
N PHE A 123 4.69 14.15 0.03
CA PHE A 123 4.06 14.49 1.31
C PHE A 123 2.80 15.35 1.18
N GLY A 124 2.38 15.67 -0.05
CA GLY A 124 1.22 16.51 -0.28
C GLY A 124 -0.08 15.87 0.24
N GLY A 125 -1.13 16.68 0.36
CA GLY A 125 -2.33 16.35 1.13
C GLY A 125 -2.18 16.74 2.61
N ASN A 126 -1.17 17.54 2.93
CA ASN A 126 -0.85 18.01 4.29
C ASN A 126 -1.65 19.26 4.69
N ALA A 127 -1.83 19.46 5.99
CA ALA A 127 -2.23 20.75 6.55
C ALA A 127 -1.04 21.73 6.62
N ALA A 128 -1.32 23.02 6.71
CA ALA A 128 -0.27 24.04 6.92
C ALA A 128 0.46 23.83 8.25
N GLY A 129 1.78 23.96 8.23
CA GLY A 129 2.64 23.78 9.40
C GLY A 129 2.96 22.32 9.74
N THR A 130 2.60 21.37 8.87
CA THR A 130 2.97 19.96 9.04
C THR A 130 4.49 19.79 9.07
N VAL A 131 4.98 19.02 10.03
CA VAL A 131 6.39 18.61 10.10
C VAL A 131 6.49 17.13 9.78
N MET A 132 7.33 16.80 8.80
CA MET A 132 7.68 15.43 8.42
C MET A 132 9.07 15.09 8.93
N THR A 133 9.23 13.96 9.56
CA THR A 133 10.53 13.40 9.94
C THR A 133 10.79 12.12 9.14
N ILE A 134 12.00 12.00 8.59
CA ILE A 134 12.46 10.86 7.80
C ILE A 134 13.76 10.39 8.40
N GLU A 135 13.81 9.14 8.83
CA GLU A 135 14.99 8.59 9.48
C GLU A 135 15.22 7.12 9.11
N SER A 136 16.38 6.60 9.46
CA SER A 136 16.70 5.17 9.30
C SER A 136 16.50 4.68 7.85
N ILE A 137 16.95 5.47 6.86
CA ILE A 137 16.87 5.06 5.45
C ILE A 137 17.90 3.96 5.20
N VAL A 138 17.43 2.78 4.79
CA VAL A 138 18.26 1.62 4.47
C VAL A 138 17.90 1.08 3.10
N LEU A 139 18.91 0.85 2.25
CA LEU A 139 18.80 0.04 1.04
C LEU A 139 20.00 -0.91 1.02
N LYS A 140 19.77 -2.21 0.96
CA LYS A 140 20.81 -3.22 0.97
C LYS A 140 20.52 -4.36 0.00
N ASP A 141 21.56 -5.08 -0.41
CA ASP A 141 21.46 -6.32 -1.16
C ASP A 141 20.81 -7.39 -0.26
N HIS A 142 19.73 -7.99 -0.73
CA HIS A 142 18.97 -9.01 0.01
C HIS A 142 19.82 -10.24 0.39
N ALA A 143 20.81 -10.59 -0.41
CA ALA A 143 21.73 -11.68 -0.10
C ALA A 143 22.57 -11.42 1.18
N ASN A 144 22.67 -10.16 1.60
CA ASN A 144 23.36 -9.75 2.82
C ASN A 144 22.36 -9.44 3.95
N ASP A 145 21.13 -9.95 3.85
CA ASP A 145 20.14 -9.74 4.88
C ASP A 145 20.54 -10.47 6.17
N ASP A 146 20.79 -9.67 7.21
CA ASP A 146 21.09 -10.13 8.57
C ASP A 146 19.85 -10.06 9.48
N GLY A 147 18.67 -9.87 8.89
CA GLY A 147 17.41 -9.68 9.61
C GLY A 147 17.21 -8.28 10.20
N THR A 148 18.14 -7.33 9.99
CA THR A 148 18.10 -6.01 10.63
C THR A 148 17.35 -4.93 9.86
N ILE A 149 16.80 -5.24 8.69
CA ILE A 149 16.04 -4.25 7.89
C ILE A 149 14.70 -3.88 8.50
N VAL A 150 14.05 -4.83 9.10
CA VAL A 150 12.87 -4.54 9.89
C VAL A 150 13.39 -4.11 11.25
N PRO A 151 13.27 -2.81 11.66
CA PRO A 151 13.39 -2.51 13.06
C PRO A 151 12.51 -3.54 13.76
N GLU A 152 13.03 -4.15 14.82
CA GLU A 152 12.21 -5.02 15.66
C GLU A 152 10.95 -4.20 16.01
N GLN A 153 9.97 -4.20 15.09
CA GLN A 153 8.63 -3.87 15.50
C GLN A 153 8.42 -4.85 16.63
N GLU A 154 8.19 -4.32 17.83
CA GLU A 154 7.52 -5.13 18.84
C GLU A 154 6.46 -5.85 18.05
N GLU A 155 6.64 -7.16 17.83
CA GLU A 155 5.69 -7.96 17.10
C GLU A 155 4.38 -7.66 17.80
N THR A 156 3.55 -6.84 17.14
CA THR A 156 2.16 -6.73 17.59
C THR A 156 1.73 -8.18 17.53
N PRO A 157 1.49 -8.84 18.68
CA PRO A 157 1.26 -10.28 18.70
C PRO A 157 0.22 -10.54 17.63
N GLU A 158 0.54 -11.46 16.68
CA GLU A 158 -0.39 -11.78 15.61
C GLU A 158 -1.76 -11.93 16.27
N PRO A 159 -2.78 -11.21 15.79
CA PRO A 159 -4.08 -11.27 16.44
C PRO A 159 -4.45 -12.74 16.59
N THR A 160 -4.81 -13.15 17.79
CA THR A 160 -5.26 -14.52 18.03
C THR A 160 -6.61 -14.65 17.32
N TRP A 161 -6.57 -15.17 16.10
CA TRP A 161 -7.76 -15.33 15.29
C TRP A 161 -8.72 -16.32 15.96
N SER A 162 -9.95 -15.88 16.15
CA SER A 162 -11.03 -16.76 16.57
C SER A 162 -11.19 -17.94 15.61
N ALA A 163 -11.62 -19.08 16.09
CA ALA A 163 -11.98 -20.20 15.22
C ALA A 163 -13.06 -19.76 14.22
N VAL A 164 -13.05 -20.35 13.02
CA VAL A 164 -13.96 -19.97 11.94
C VAL A 164 -15.43 -20.10 12.35
N ASP A 165 -15.74 -21.05 13.22
CA ASP A 165 -17.07 -21.35 13.78
C ASP A 165 -17.33 -20.65 15.14
N SER A 166 -16.45 -19.73 15.56
CA SER A 166 -16.62 -18.96 16.80
C SER A 166 -17.77 -17.95 16.67
N GLU A 167 -18.47 -17.71 17.79
CA GLU A 167 -19.48 -16.66 17.89
C GLU A 167 -18.89 -15.26 17.70
N ASP A 168 -17.59 -15.08 17.95
CA ASP A 168 -16.86 -13.82 17.74
C ASP A 168 -16.59 -13.56 16.26
N ASN A 169 -16.73 -14.57 15.39
CA ASN A 169 -16.60 -14.41 13.96
C ASN A 169 -17.91 -13.92 13.36
N LEU A 170 -17.99 -12.63 13.10
CA LEU A 170 -19.19 -11.99 12.54
C LEU A 170 -19.61 -12.63 11.19
N TRP A 171 -18.66 -13.17 10.44
CA TRP A 171 -18.92 -13.83 9.17
C TRP A 171 -19.64 -15.17 9.32
N HIS A 172 -19.36 -15.89 10.41
CA HIS A 172 -19.92 -17.24 10.65
C HIS A 172 -21.44 -17.23 10.86
N SER A 173 -21.97 -16.19 11.50
CA SER A 173 -23.36 -16.14 11.93
C SER A 173 -24.34 -15.59 10.90
N VAL A 174 -23.86 -15.17 9.73
CA VAL A 174 -24.68 -14.50 8.72
C VAL A 174 -24.90 -15.34 7.47
N THR A 175 -26.04 -15.10 6.82
CA THR A 175 -26.37 -15.68 5.51
C THR A 175 -26.01 -14.67 4.42
N PHE A 176 -25.35 -15.17 3.38
CA PHE A 176 -24.96 -14.35 2.22
C PHE A 176 -25.76 -14.73 0.98
N THR A 177 -26.07 -13.73 0.18
CA THR A 177 -26.39 -13.90 -1.24
C THR A 177 -25.13 -13.65 -2.05
N ASN A 178 -25.01 -14.34 -3.20
CA ASN A 178 -23.82 -14.22 -4.03
C ASN A 178 -24.18 -13.60 -5.37
N GLU A 179 -23.44 -12.57 -5.74
CA GLU A 179 -23.54 -11.95 -7.05
C GLU A 179 -22.22 -12.10 -7.81
N PHE A 180 -22.33 -12.30 -9.10
CA PHE A 180 -21.18 -12.44 -9.98
C PHE A 180 -21.24 -11.41 -11.10
N TYR A 181 -20.08 -10.86 -11.40
CA TYR A 181 -19.83 -10.25 -12.69
C TYR A 181 -18.71 -11.02 -13.36
N TYR A 182 -19.04 -11.79 -14.40
CA TYR A 182 -18.09 -12.63 -15.12
C TYR A 182 -18.19 -12.37 -16.61
N ALA A 183 -17.22 -11.64 -17.18
CA ALA A 183 -17.24 -11.08 -18.52
C ALA A 183 -15.92 -11.29 -19.27
N PRO A 184 -15.44 -12.56 -19.43
CA PRO A 184 -14.31 -12.81 -20.30
C PRO A 184 -14.65 -12.36 -21.72
N GLY A 185 -13.74 -11.65 -22.40
CA GLY A 185 -14.02 -11.08 -23.72
C GLY A 185 -15.00 -9.90 -23.72
N TRP A 186 -15.15 -9.17 -22.61
CA TRP A 186 -15.91 -7.92 -22.45
C TRP A 186 -17.45 -8.07 -22.38
N ASN A 187 -17.99 -9.26 -22.57
CA ASN A 187 -19.42 -9.51 -22.42
C ASN A 187 -19.67 -10.47 -21.26
N PRO A 188 -20.68 -10.20 -20.41
CA PRO A 188 -21.07 -11.14 -19.38
C PRO A 188 -21.51 -12.49 -19.98
N ILE A 189 -21.07 -13.56 -19.36
CA ILE A 189 -21.47 -14.93 -19.67
C ILE A 189 -22.07 -15.59 -18.44
N ALA A 190 -22.38 -16.89 -18.52
CA ALA A 190 -22.90 -17.64 -17.38
C ALA A 190 -21.94 -17.55 -16.18
N ASN A 191 -22.51 -17.39 -15.00
CA ASN A 191 -21.77 -17.31 -13.74
C ASN A 191 -20.87 -18.54 -13.52
N PRO A 192 -19.70 -18.37 -12.92
CA PRO A 192 -18.86 -19.48 -12.50
C PRO A 192 -19.61 -20.37 -11.48
N ALA A 193 -19.23 -21.65 -11.46
CA ALA A 193 -19.75 -22.55 -10.43
C ALA A 193 -19.16 -22.17 -9.07
N LEU A 194 -20.01 -22.01 -8.07
CA LEU A 194 -19.64 -21.80 -6.67
C LEU A 194 -20.07 -23.05 -5.87
N ASN A 195 -19.11 -23.61 -5.15
CA ASN A 195 -19.38 -24.62 -4.14
C ASN A 195 -19.04 -24.07 -2.76
N ILE A 196 -19.92 -24.25 -1.79
CA ILE A 196 -19.74 -23.81 -0.41
C ILE A 196 -19.73 -25.05 0.48
N ASP A 197 -18.65 -25.24 1.22
CA ASP A 197 -18.49 -26.29 2.21
C ASP A 197 -17.98 -25.66 3.52
N GLY A 198 -18.89 -25.49 4.46
CA GLY A 198 -18.65 -24.72 5.68
C GLY A 198 -18.21 -23.31 5.38
N ALA A 199 -17.01 -22.92 5.82
CA ALA A 199 -16.40 -21.62 5.57
C ALA A 199 -15.52 -21.58 4.31
N THR A 200 -15.50 -22.65 3.52
CA THR A 200 -14.70 -22.74 2.30
C THR A 200 -15.57 -22.50 1.07
N TYR A 201 -15.17 -21.52 0.27
CA TYR A 201 -15.82 -21.13 -0.98
C TYR A 201 -14.92 -21.53 -2.15
N THR A 202 -15.38 -22.43 -2.99
CA THR A 202 -14.63 -22.89 -4.17
C THR A 202 -15.30 -22.37 -5.45
N LEU A 203 -14.54 -21.62 -6.24
CA LEU A 203 -14.97 -21.02 -7.49
C LEU A 203 -14.25 -21.66 -8.67
N ASN A 204 -14.97 -22.05 -9.69
CA ASN A 204 -14.40 -22.60 -10.91
C ASN A 204 -14.68 -21.67 -12.11
N PHE A 205 -13.64 -21.01 -12.60
CA PHE A 205 -13.69 -20.08 -13.72
C PHE A 205 -13.34 -20.82 -15.02
N PRO A 206 -14.33 -21.10 -15.90
CA PRO A 206 -14.10 -21.92 -17.09
C PRO A 206 -13.34 -21.20 -18.21
N THR A 207 -13.31 -19.88 -18.17
CA THR A 207 -12.68 -19.04 -19.20
C THR A 207 -11.76 -18.01 -18.56
N ALA A 208 -10.55 -17.84 -19.11
CA ALA A 208 -9.60 -16.83 -18.64
C ALA A 208 -10.12 -15.41 -18.87
N THR A 209 -9.72 -14.50 -17.96
CA THR A 209 -9.98 -13.06 -18.06
C THR A 209 -8.64 -12.31 -18.16
N ASN A 210 -8.65 -11.14 -18.78
CA ASN A 210 -7.46 -10.30 -18.93
C ASN A 210 -7.42 -9.15 -17.92
N GLU A 211 -8.58 -8.77 -17.39
CA GLU A 211 -8.72 -7.63 -16.48
C GLU A 211 -9.35 -8.07 -15.15
N LYS A 212 -8.90 -7.52 -14.04
CA LYS A 212 -9.41 -7.83 -12.69
C LYS A 212 -10.93 -7.67 -12.57
N TRP A 213 -11.47 -6.61 -13.15
CA TRP A 213 -12.90 -6.31 -13.08
C TRP A 213 -13.79 -7.27 -13.88
N GLN A 214 -13.22 -8.04 -14.81
CA GLN A 214 -13.97 -9.02 -15.61
C GLN A 214 -14.41 -10.26 -14.82
N ASN A 215 -13.91 -10.44 -13.63
CA ASN A 215 -14.20 -11.56 -12.77
C ASN A 215 -14.35 -11.10 -11.32
N GLN A 216 -15.59 -10.90 -10.91
CA GLN A 216 -15.93 -10.46 -9.56
C GLN A 216 -16.93 -11.41 -8.92
N VAL A 217 -16.73 -11.71 -7.66
CA VAL A 217 -17.71 -12.33 -6.80
C VAL A 217 -17.98 -11.42 -5.60
N THR A 218 -19.25 -11.19 -5.31
CA THR A 218 -19.69 -10.38 -4.18
C THR A 218 -20.53 -11.23 -3.25
N PHE A 219 -20.19 -11.23 -1.97
CA PHE A 219 -20.99 -11.83 -0.90
C PHE A 219 -21.73 -10.71 -0.19
N ILE A 220 -23.04 -10.73 -0.22
CA ILE A 220 -23.91 -9.65 0.29
C ILE A 220 -24.69 -10.16 1.48
N SER A 221 -24.67 -9.43 2.58
CA SER A 221 -25.51 -9.69 3.74
C SER A 221 -25.97 -8.37 4.40
N ASP A 222 -27.27 -8.24 4.64
CA ASP A 222 -27.84 -7.14 5.40
C ASP A 222 -27.66 -7.33 6.92
N ALA A 223 -27.25 -8.53 7.34
CA ALA A 223 -27.05 -8.87 8.74
C ALA A 223 -25.64 -8.59 9.24
N LEU A 224 -24.66 -8.48 8.32
CA LEU A 224 -23.28 -8.14 8.69
C LEU A 224 -23.17 -6.61 8.84
N THR A 225 -23.07 -6.15 10.07
CA THR A 225 -22.99 -4.72 10.40
C THR A 225 -21.66 -4.40 11.05
N ALA A 226 -21.14 -3.22 10.79
CA ALA A 226 -19.96 -2.66 11.43
C ALA A 226 -20.31 -1.31 12.09
N SER A 227 -19.73 -1.05 13.26
CA SER A 227 -19.89 0.20 14.01
C SER A 227 -18.66 1.08 13.79
N ALA A 228 -18.86 2.39 13.63
CA ALA A 228 -17.76 3.35 13.55
C ALA A 228 -16.98 3.54 14.87
N GLU A 229 -17.53 3.02 15.98
CA GLU A 229 -16.93 3.12 17.32
C GLU A 229 -16.11 1.86 17.67
N GLU A 230 -16.07 0.85 16.80
CA GLU A 230 -15.39 -0.42 17.02
C GLU A 230 -14.30 -0.66 15.98
N ASN A 231 -13.27 -1.40 16.37
CA ASN A 231 -12.23 -1.87 15.46
C ASN A 231 -12.48 -3.34 15.12
N TYR A 232 -12.22 -3.69 13.87
CA TYR A 232 -12.45 -5.03 13.35
C TYR A 232 -11.18 -5.57 12.71
N ASP A 233 -10.91 -6.85 12.94
CA ASP A 233 -9.89 -7.60 12.24
C ASP A 233 -10.53 -8.39 11.10
N PHE A 234 -9.90 -8.37 9.93
CA PHE A 234 -10.35 -9.13 8.78
C PHE A 234 -9.27 -10.07 8.28
N ARG A 235 -9.61 -11.31 8.11
CA ARG A 235 -8.74 -12.34 7.56
C ARG A 235 -9.45 -13.17 6.51
N VAL A 236 -8.77 -13.41 5.40
CA VAL A 236 -9.18 -14.39 4.38
C VAL A 236 -7.95 -15.18 3.92
N ILE A 237 -8.12 -16.45 3.67
CA ILE A 237 -7.10 -17.31 3.05
C ILE A 237 -7.53 -17.56 1.61
N LEU A 238 -6.69 -17.21 0.66
CA LEU A 238 -6.92 -17.42 -0.76
C LEU A 238 -5.93 -18.44 -1.31
N ASN A 239 -6.45 -19.40 -2.07
CA ASN A 239 -5.66 -20.33 -2.85
C ASN A 239 -6.13 -20.31 -4.30
N ALA A 240 -5.22 -20.41 -5.24
CA ALA A 240 -5.52 -20.52 -6.65
C ALA A 240 -4.83 -21.75 -7.25
N SER A 241 -5.48 -22.42 -8.19
CA SER A 241 -4.89 -23.58 -8.91
C SER A 241 -3.92 -23.14 -10.02
N ASN A 242 -3.90 -21.86 -10.36
CA ASN A 242 -2.97 -21.25 -11.32
C ASN A 242 -2.55 -19.88 -10.76
N ASP A 243 -1.42 -19.40 -11.21
CA ASP A 243 -0.91 -18.09 -10.82
C ASP A 243 -1.90 -16.99 -11.20
N ILE A 244 -2.22 -16.12 -10.24
CA ILE A 244 -3.01 -14.92 -10.44
C ILE A 244 -2.10 -13.73 -10.17
N SER A 245 -1.81 -12.95 -11.20
CA SER A 245 -0.88 -11.83 -11.13
C SER A 245 -1.39 -10.68 -10.26
N SER A 246 -2.71 -10.53 -10.13
CA SER A 246 -3.31 -9.48 -9.32
C SER A 246 -4.77 -9.81 -9.00
N ALA A 247 -5.10 -9.82 -7.71
CA ALA A 247 -6.46 -9.89 -7.18
C ALA A 247 -6.74 -8.67 -6.30
N THR A 248 -8.00 -8.29 -6.17
CA THR A 248 -8.45 -7.23 -5.26
C THR A 248 -9.44 -7.79 -4.27
N ILE A 249 -9.25 -7.51 -2.98
CA ILE A 249 -10.14 -7.87 -1.88
C ILE A 249 -10.68 -6.60 -1.26
N LYS A 250 -11.99 -6.51 -1.08
CA LYS A 250 -12.62 -5.31 -0.52
C LYS A 250 -13.84 -5.63 0.32
N LEU A 251 -14.01 -4.89 1.41
CA LEU A 251 -15.26 -4.80 2.17
C LEU A 251 -15.92 -3.47 1.82
N VAL A 252 -17.17 -3.52 1.41
CA VAL A 252 -17.90 -2.36 0.88
C VAL A 252 -19.23 -2.22 1.62
N GLN A 253 -19.59 -1.00 1.99
CA GLN A 253 -20.91 -0.73 2.55
C GLN A 253 -21.99 -0.95 1.50
N VAL A 254 -23.02 -1.74 1.85
CA VAL A 254 -24.22 -1.92 1.01
C VAL A 254 -25.17 -0.71 1.15
N GLY A 255 -25.74 -0.25 0.04
CA GLY A 255 -26.77 0.81 0.05
C GLY A 255 -26.25 2.25 -0.08
N GLY A 256 -24.97 2.46 -0.33
CA GLY A 256 -24.46 3.72 -0.88
C GLY A 256 -25.02 3.93 -2.29
N GLY A 257 -25.43 5.16 -2.64
CA GLY A 257 -25.91 5.47 -4.01
C GLY A 257 -24.83 5.22 -5.07
N ASP A 258 -25.19 5.31 -6.35
CA ASP A 258 -24.39 4.91 -7.53
C ASP A 258 -22.95 5.45 -7.62
N ASN A 259 -22.53 6.34 -6.73
CA ASN A 259 -21.17 6.90 -6.69
C ASN A 259 -20.47 6.80 -5.33
N ASP A 260 -21.11 6.22 -4.32
CA ASP A 260 -20.58 6.20 -2.96
C ASP A 260 -20.18 4.78 -2.53
N ASN A 261 -19.19 4.22 -3.20
CA ASN A 261 -18.53 3.04 -2.70
C ASN A 261 -17.69 3.42 -1.47
N ILE A 262 -18.31 3.39 -0.30
CA ILE A 262 -17.57 3.50 0.95
C ILE A 262 -16.85 2.17 1.17
N PHE A 263 -15.53 2.18 0.96
CA PHE A 263 -14.69 1.03 1.25
C PHE A 263 -14.35 1.04 2.74
N VAL A 264 -14.79 0.03 3.45
CA VAL A 264 -14.36 -0.24 4.83
C VAL A 264 -12.95 -0.80 4.81
N PHE A 265 -12.63 -1.62 3.80
CA PHE A 265 -11.33 -2.22 3.58
C PHE A 265 -11.08 -2.41 2.09
N LEU A 266 -9.87 -2.12 1.64
CA LEU A 266 -9.43 -2.32 0.26
C LEU A 266 -7.98 -2.82 0.25
N LEU A 267 -7.74 -3.98 -0.34
CA LEU A 267 -6.42 -4.52 -0.62
C LEU A 267 -6.33 -4.84 -2.10
N GLU A 268 -5.44 -4.17 -2.80
CA GLU A 268 -5.20 -4.35 -4.24
C GLU A 268 -3.91 -5.09 -4.51
N ASP A 269 -3.80 -5.63 -5.72
CA ASP A 269 -2.61 -6.26 -6.27
C ASP A 269 -2.07 -7.47 -5.48
N VAL A 270 -2.99 -8.23 -4.87
CA VAL A 270 -2.67 -9.50 -4.22
C VAL A 270 -2.28 -10.52 -5.29
N LYS A 271 -1.07 -11.06 -5.21
CA LYS A 271 -0.59 -12.14 -6.08
C LYS A 271 -0.85 -13.48 -5.42
N LEU A 272 -1.36 -14.44 -6.19
CA LEU A 272 -1.51 -15.83 -5.77
C LEU A 272 -0.63 -16.70 -6.69
N THR A 273 0.19 -17.53 -6.08
CA THR A 273 1.16 -18.43 -6.76
C THR A 273 1.00 -19.85 -6.23
#